data_a9bee2ff9a1fa3e39ee7d95750c46a54
#
_entry.id   a9bee2ff9a1fa3e39ee7d95750c46a54
#
_cell.length_a   1.000
_cell.length_b   1.000
_cell.length_c   1.000
_cell.angle_alpha   90.00
_cell.angle_beta   90.00
_cell.angle_gamma   90.00
#
_symmetry.space_group_name_H-M   'P 1'
#
loop_
_entity.id
_entity.type
_entity.pdbx_description
1 polymer ?
#
loop_
_entity_poly.entity_id
_entity_poly.type
_entity_poly.pdbx_seq_one_letter_code
_entity_poly.pdbx_strand_id
1 'polypeptide(L)'
;MRITHYLLALAASLTLLGCASTATTLDAQWVNPQVAGKRIVNSVIVMSAVRDSTNRRIFEDRMVTALQAAGVKAVQSYKFIPEEGPVGEDRLRGVLGQAGVSHAMVSRIINVSTQVNVSPGMVMGPGWGPGWGWGGGWGPGWGGFAGYHNAMWATSIPPQVTTTQNVHADTRVFDAANADVLWSAATTTATGYNSVTQLIDQFVQLIVSTMVKDGVI
;
A
#
# COMPACT_ATOMS: atom_id res chain seq x y z
N MET A 1 -5.91 -2.70 -48.01
CA MET A 1 -6.30 -1.51 -47.19
C MET A 1 -7.14 -1.80 -45.95
N ARG A 2 -7.90 -2.88 -45.82
CA ARG A 2 -8.70 -3.18 -44.58
C ARG A 2 -7.91 -3.79 -43.44
N ILE A 3 -6.85 -4.55 -43.69
CA ILE A 3 -6.01 -5.23 -42.68
C ILE A 3 -5.17 -4.22 -41.86
N THR A 4 -4.71 -3.15 -42.50
CA THR A 4 -3.91 -2.09 -41.85
C THR A 4 -4.70 -1.31 -40.78
N HIS A 5 -6.01 -1.16 -40.96
CA HIS A 5 -6.87 -0.47 -39.98
C HIS A 5 -7.13 -1.31 -38.72
N TYR A 6 -7.19 -2.65 -38.85
CA TYR A 6 -7.35 -3.55 -37.70
C TYR A 6 -6.08 -3.67 -36.86
N LEU A 7 -4.90 -3.61 -37.51
CA LEU A 7 -3.62 -3.61 -36.80
C LEU A 7 -3.40 -2.31 -36.02
N LEU A 8 -3.82 -1.16 -36.60
CA LEU A 8 -3.77 0.13 -35.87
C LEU A 8 -4.76 0.20 -34.71
N ALA A 9 -5.97 -0.37 -34.86
CA ALA A 9 -6.95 -0.43 -33.77
C ALA A 9 -6.50 -1.36 -32.62
N LEU A 10 -5.83 -2.47 -32.93
CA LEU A 10 -5.29 -3.40 -31.95
C LEU A 10 -4.10 -2.79 -31.19
N ALA A 11 -3.24 -2.00 -31.86
CA ALA A 11 -2.13 -1.30 -31.20
C ALA A 11 -2.59 -0.17 -30.26
N ALA A 12 -3.69 0.52 -30.60
CA ALA A 12 -4.25 1.59 -29.75
C ALA A 12 -4.93 1.06 -28.47
N SER A 13 -5.41 -0.18 -28.45
CA SER A 13 -6.06 -0.77 -27.27
C SER A 13 -5.07 -1.28 -26.21
N LEU A 14 -3.78 -1.41 -26.52
CA LEU A 14 -2.76 -1.88 -25.54
C LEU A 14 -2.17 -0.77 -24.67
N THR A 15 -2.48 0.51 -24.91
CA THR A 15 -1.85 1.62 -24.17
C THR A 15 -2.64 2.12 -22.96
N LEU A 16 -3.77 1.50 -22.63
CA LEU A 16 -4.60 1.84 -21.45
C LEU A 16 -4.24 1.01 -20.20
N LEU A 17 -2.99 0.59 -20.05
CA LEU A 17 -2.49 0.14 -18.75
C LEU A 17 -2.34 1.38 -17.84
N GLY A 18 -3.47 1.85 -17.33
CA GLY A 18 -3.52 2.91 -16.34
C GLY A 18 -2.62 2.54 -15.16
N CYS A 19 -1.69 3.41 -14.81
CA CYS A 19 -0.92 3.33 -13.58
C CYS A 19 -1.92 3.38 -12.41
N ALA A 20 -2.36 2.23 -11.92
CA ALA A 20 -3.02 2.15 -10.64
C ALA A 20 -1.97 2.56 -9.58
N SER A 21 -2.11 3.75 -9.00
CA SER A 21 -1.28 4.16 -7.88
C SER A 21 -1.50 3.18 -6.74
N THR A 22 -0.47 2.41 -6.41
CA THR A 22 -0.54 1.48 -5.29
C THR A 22 -0.53 2.28 -3.98
N ALA A 23 -1.50 2.00 -3.11
CA ALA A 23 -1.55 2.63 -1.80
C ALA A 23 -0.43 2.13 -0.87
N THR A 24 0.18 0.97 -1.19
CA THR A 24 1.24 0.35 -0.38
C THR A 24 2.59 0.43 -1.08
N THR A 25 3.60 0.91 -0.36
CA THR A 25 5.00 1.01 -0.81
C THR A 25 5.91 0.18 0.08
N LEU A 26 6.98 -0.35 -0.52
CA LEU A 26 8.05 -1.02 0.21
C LEU A 26 9.08 0.04 0.65
N ASP A 27 9.31 0.17 1.96
CA ASP A 27 10.23 1.15 2.52
C ASP A 27 11.63 0.55 2.67
N ALA A 28 11.71 -0.69 3.14
CA ALA A 28 12.96 -1.44 3.32
C ALA A 28 12.70 -2.95 3.24
N GLN A 29 13.73 -3.69 2.84
CA GLN A 29 13.73 -5.15 2.88
C GLN A 29 15.11 -5.67 3.28
N TRP A 30 15.13 -6.85 3.87
CA TRP A 30 16.34 -7.54 4.25
C TRP A 30 16.18 -9.05 4.09
N VAL A 31 17.21 -9.68 3.55
CA VAL A 31 17.33 -11.14 3.42
C VAL A 31 18.56 -11.58 4.19
N ASN A 32 18.41 -12.62 5.00
CA ASN A 32 19.54 -13.19 5.71
C ASN A 32 20.61 -13.68 4.69
N PRO A 33 21.86 -13.17 4.79
CA PRO A 33 22.90 -13.50 3.82
C PRO A 33 23.19 -15.03 3.68
N GLN A 34 22.95 -15.81 4.73
CA GLN A 34 23.15 -17.26 4.71
C GLN A 34 22.15 -17.98 3.80
N VAL A 35 21.01 -17.36 3.53
CA VAL A 35 19.90 -17.93 2.76
C VAL A 35 19.58 -17.16 1.50
N ALA A 36 20.27 -16.07 1.23
CA ALA A 36 20.04 -15.23 0.06
C ALA A 36 20.13 -16.03 -1.24
N GLY A 37 19.14 -15.85 -2.12
CA GLY A 37 19.03 -16.58 -3.40
C GLY A 37 18.68 -18.07 -3.28
N LYS A 38 18.26 -18.52 -2.11
CA LYS A 38 17.80 -19.90 -1.89
C LYS A 38 16.29 -19.86 -1.60
N ARG A 39 15.54 -20.73 -2.29
CA ARG A 39 14.14 -20.98 -1.96
C ARG A 39 14.06 -21.78 -0.67
N ILE A 40 13.84 -21.10 0.45
CA ILE A 40 13.87 -21.70 1.79
C ILE A 40 12.48 -21.83 2.40
N VAL A 41 11.58 -20.90 2.11
CA VAL A 41 10.24 -20.88 2.71
C VAL A 41 9.31 -21.79 1.91
N ASN A 42 9.32 -23.09 2.22
CA ASN A 42 8.46 -24.09 1.58
C ASN A 42 7.15 -24.32 2.34
N SER A 43 7.15 -24.10 3.66
CA SER A 43 5.97 -24.20 4.50
C SER A 43 5.98 -23.13 5.58
N VAL A 44 4.84 -22.45 5.81
CA VAL A 44 4.76 -21.30 6.71
C VAL A 44 3.39 -21.18 7.37
N ILE A 45 3.37 -20.82 8.65
CA ILE A 45 2.19 -20.31 9.32
C ILE A 45 2.16 -18.78 9.20
N VAL A 46 1.04 -18.24 8.78
CA VAL A 46 0.83 -16.79 8.67
C VAL A 46 0.15 -16.28 9.94
N MET A 47 0.77 -15.30 10.59
CA MET A 47 0.32 -14.69 11.82
C MET A 47 0.19 -13.19 11.65
N SER A 48 -0.93 -12.64 12.09
CA SER A 48 -1.16 -11.20 12.09
C SER A 48 -1.36 -10.69 13.51
N ALA A 49 -0.57 -9.70 13.91
CA ALA A 49 -0.70 -9.02 15.20
C ALA A 49 -1.67 -7.82 15.09
N VAL A 50 -2.88 -8.08 14.59
CA VAL A 50 -3.98 -7.10 14.48
C VAL A 50 -5.02 -7.42 15.55
N ARG A 51 -5.49 -6.40 16.28
CA ARG A 51 -6.46 -6.57 17.38
C ARG A 51 -7.86 -6.95 16.91
N ASP A 52 -8.26 -6.49 15.71
CA ASP A 52 -9.56 -6.82 15.14
C ASP A 52 -9.54 -8.22 14.54
N SER A 53 -10.34 -9.13 15.11
CA SER A 53 -10.41 -10.53 14.71
C SER A 53 -10.86 -10.74 13.28
N THR A 54 -11.74 -9.88 12.77
CA THR A 54 -12.24 -9.96 11.39
C THR A 54 -11.13 -9.60 10.41
N ASN A 55 -10.45 -8.47 10.64
CA ASN A 55 -9.35 -8.02 9.80
C ASN A 55 -8.14 -8.98 9.88
N ARG A 56 -7.89 -9.57 11.06
CA ARG A 56 -6.90 -10.64 11.23
C ARG A 56 -7.19 -11.81 10.30
N ARG A 57 -8.41 -12.33 10.31
CA ARG A 57 -8.82 -13.47 9.48
C ARG A 57 -8.73 -13.15 7.99
N ILE A 58 -9.25 -11.99 7.57
CA ILE A 58 -9.18 -11.54 6.18
C ILE A 58 -7.72 -11.47 5.72
N PHE A 59 -6.85 -10.88 6.52
CA PHE A 59 -5.42 -10.78 6.21
C PHE A 59 -4.75 -12.15 6.08
N GLU A 60 -4.92 -13.01 7.09
CA GLU A 60 -4.30 -14.34 7.10
C GLU A 60 -4.81 -15.20 5.93
N ASP A 61 -6.11 -15.14 5.59
CA ASP A 61 -6.70 -15.86 4.46
C ASP A 61 -6.12 -15.38 3.12
N ARG A 62 -6.04 -14.05 2.92
CA ARG A 62 -5.50 -13.46 1.68
C ARG A 62 -4.02 -13.79 1.51
N MET A 63 -3.23 -13.65 2.57
CA MET A 63 -1.80 -13.97 2.55
C MET A 63 -1.55 -15.46 2.27
N VAL A 64 -2.29 -16.34 2.94
CA VAL A 64 -2.20 -17.79 2.71
C VAL A 64 -2.55 -18.13 1.27
N THR A 65 -3.63 -17.57 0.72
CA THR A 65 -4.02 -17.81 -0.68
C THR A 65 -2.92 -17.38 -1.64
N ALA A 66 -2.33 -16.21 -1.44
CA ALA A 66 -1.27 -15.69 -2.30
C ALA A 66 0.03 -16.51 -2.21
N LEU A 67 0.42 -16.94 -1.00
CA LEU A 67 1.58 -17.80 -0.79
C LEU A 67 1.38 -19.18 -1.40
N GLN A 68 0.18 -19.76 -1.28
CA GLN A 68 -0.16 -21.05 -1.91
C GLN A 68 -0.11 -20.93 -3.45
N ALA A 69 -0.57 -19.82 -4.03
CA ALA A 69 -0.43 -19.55 -5.46
C ALA A 69 1.03 -19.45 -5.90
N ALA A 70 1.94 -19.01 -5.01
CA ALA A 70 3.39 -18.99 -5.22
C ALA A 70 4.07 -20.35 -4.92
N GLY A 71 3.29 -21.41 -4.61
CA GLY A 71 3.79 -22.76 -4.37
C GLY A 71 4.33 -23.01 -2.97
N VAL A 72 3.96 -22.20 -1.97
CA VAL A 72 4.31 -22.39 -0.56
C VAL A 72 3.15 -23.05 0.17
N LYS A 73 3.44 -24.09 0.99
CA LYS A 73 2.44 -24.65 1.90
C LYS A 73 2.19 -23.65 3.03
N ALA A 74 1.13 -22.87 2.93
CA ALA A 74 0.79 -21.86 3.92
C ALA A 74 -0.49 -22.23 4.69
N VAL A 75 -0.54 -21.86 5.98
CA VAL A 75 -1.70 -22.06 6.86
C VAL A 75 -1.93 -20.82 7.72
N GLN A 76 -3.19 -20.58 8.09
CA GLN A 76 -3.59 -19.47 8.94
C GLN A 76 -3.35 -19.77 10.41
N SER A 77 -2.84 -18.81 11.17
CA SER A 77 -2.60 -18.98 12.59
C SER A 77 -3.88 -19.04 13.42
N TYR A 78 -4.94 -18.33 13.03
CA TYR A 78 -6.20 -18.30 13.78
C TYR A 78 -6.88 -19.66 13.92
N LYS A 79 -6.53 -20.64 13.07
CA LYS A 79 -7.02 -22.01 13.18
C LYS A 79 -6.42 -22.79 14.37
N PHE A 80 -5.26 -22.36 14.83
CA PHE A 80 -4.50 -22.97 15.94
C PHE A 80 -4.50 -22.10 17.18
N ILE A 81 -4.56 -20.77 16.98
CA ILE A 81 -4.57 -19.74 18.04
C ILE A 81 -5.80 -18.85 17.81
N PRO A 82 -6.99 -19.30 18.23
CA PRO A 82 -8.23 -18.52 18.03
C PRO A 82 -8.29 -17.26 18.91
N GLU A 83 -7.54 -17.25 20.03
CA GLU A 83 -7.55 -16.13 20.97
C GLU A 83 -6.78 -14.92 20.41
N GLU A 84 -7.19 -13.75 20.86
CA GLU A 84 -6.51 -12.49 20.62
C GLU A 84 -5.54 -12.20 21.77
N GLY A 85 -4.35 -11.71 21.41
CA GLY A 85 -3.38 -11.27 22.38
C GLY A 85 -2.04 -12.01 22.36
N PRO A 86 -1.17 -11.75 23.35
CA PRO A 86 0.15 -12.37 23.40
C PRO A 86 0.06 -13.88 23.60
N VAL A 87 0.87 -14.62 22.85
CA VAL A 87 0.99 -16.06 22.98
C VAL A 87 2.39 -16.41 23.50
N GLY A 88 2.45 -17.25 24.51
CA GLY A 88 3.72 -17.70 25.09
C GLY A 88 4.54 -18.53 24.09
N GLU A 89 5.86 -18.51 24.24
CA GLU A 89 6.81 -19.15 23.31
C GLU A 89 6.57 -20.65 23.17
N ASP A 90 6.35 -21.35 24.28
CA ASP A 90 6.12 -22.82 24.26
C ASP A 90 4.84 -23.17 23.48
N ARG A 91 3.80 -22.35 23.62
CA ARG A 91 2.56 -22.54 22.85
C ARG A 91 2.79 -22.29 21.36
N LEU A 92 3.56 -21.24 21.00
CA LEU A 92 3.92 -20.97 19.60
C LEU A 92 4.68 -22.14 19.00
N ARG A 93 5.67 -22.70 19.70
CA ARG A 93 6.40 -23.89 19.25
C ARG A 93 5.49 -25.10 19.07
N GLY A 94 4.58 -25.32 20.02
CA GLY A 94 3.56 -26.38 19.90
C GLY A 94 2.66 -26.21 18.68
N VAL A 95 2.24 -24.98 18.39
CA VAL A 95 1.40 -24.64 17.21
C VAL A 95 2.17 -24.88 15.91
N LEU A 96 3.44 -24.50 15.82
CA LEU A 96 4.27 -24.75 14.62
C LEU A 96 4.39 -26.25 14.34
N GLY A 97 4.59 -27.05 15.39
CA GLY A 97 4.60 -28.53 15.30
C GLY A 97 3.26 -29.10 14.83
N GLN A 98 2.14 -28.65 15.40
CA GLN A 98 0.78 -29.08 15.01
C GLN A 98 0.44 -28.69 13.56
N ALA A 99 0.85 -27.49 13.13
CA ALA A 99 0.64 -27.02 11.77
C ALA A 99 1.52 -27.74 10.74
N GLY A 100 2.57 -28.41 11.19
CA GLY A 100 3.53 -29.12 10.33
C GLY A 100 4.21 -28.17 9.34
N VAL A 101 4.67 -27.02 9.84
CA VAL A 101 5.36 -25.98 9.07
C VAL A 101 6.74 -25.71 9.64
N SER A 102 7.67 -25.31 8.78
CA SER A 102 9.06 -25.01 9.15
C SER A 102 9.34 -23.52 9.37
N HIS A 103 8.39 -22.65 9.04
CA HIS A 103 8.58 -21.20 9.16
C HIS A 103 7.34 -20.52 9.74
N ALA A 104 7.57 -19.36 10.36
CA ALA A 104 6.50 -18.47 10.81
C ALA A 104 6.66 -17.10 10.12
N MET A 105 5.60 -16.63 9.48
CA MET A 105 5.49 -15.25 8.98
C MET A 105 4.65 -14.45 9.96
N VAL A 106 5.20 -13.35 10.47
CA VAL A 106 4.52 -12.45 11.38
C VAL A 106 4.45 -11.07 10.76
N SER A 107 3.23 -10.54 10.59
CA SER A 107 2.98 -9.17 10.17
C SER A 107 2.35 -8.37 11.30
N ARG A 108 2.90 -7.19 11.59
CA ARG A 108 2.40 -6.30 12.64
C ARG A 108 2.38 -4.84 12.16
N ILE A 109 1.40 -4.10 12.62
CA ILE A 109 1.38 -2.64 12.48
C ILE A 109 2.30 -2.06 13.55
N ILE A 110 3.30 -1.26 13.15
CA ILE A 110 4.25 -0.63 14.06
C ILE A 110 3.89 0.81 14.37
N ASN A 111 3.25 1.50 13.43
CA ASN A 111 2.83 2.88 13.60
C ASN A 111 1.66 3.23 12.67
N VAL A 112 0.85 4.19 13.11
CA VAL A 112 -0.14 4.87 12.25
C VAL A 112 0.12 6.36 12.36
N SER A 113 0.58 6.97 11.28
CA SER A 113 0.83 8.40 11.19
C SER A 113 -0.27 9.11 10.40
N THR A 114 -0.61 10.31 10.84
CA THR A 114 -1.61 11.15 10.15
C THR A 114 -0.90 12.28 9.44
N GLN A 115 -1.09 12.38 8.14
CA GLN A 115 -0.59 13.47 7.31
C GLN A 115 -1.74 14.42 6.99
N VAL A 116 -1.57 15.69 7.35
CA VAL A 116 -2.52 16.75 7.03
C VAL A 116 -1.93 17.57 5.89
N ASN A 117 -2.54 17.47 4.70
CA ASN A 117 -2.16 18.27 3.55
C ASN A 117 -3.13 19.46 3.43
N VAL A 118 -2.60 20.66 3.54
CA VAL A 118 -3.37 21.89 3.34
C VAL A 118 -3.03 22.44 1.96
N SER A 119 -3.98 22.34 1.02
CA SER A 119 -3.86 23.03 -0.26
C SER A 119 -4.25 24.49 -0.06
N PRO A 120 -3.37 25.46 -0.35
CA PRO A 120 -3.73 26.85 -0.25
C PRO A 120 -4.89 27.15 -1.19
N GLY A 121 -5.90 27.85 -0.70
CA GLY A 121 -7.01 28.32 -1.52
C GLY A 121 -6.53 29.27 -2.62
N MET A 122 -7.14 29.21 -3.79
CA MET A 122 -6.89 30.13 -4.87
C MET A 122 -8.04 31.15 -4.98
N VAL A 123 -7.71 32.40 -5.13
CA VAL A 123 -8.67 33.45 -5.50
C VAL A 123 -8.62 33.62 -7.01
N MET A 124 -9.66 33.15 -7.69
CA MET A 124 -9.82 33.43 -9.12
C MET A 124 -10.47 34.81 -9.29
N GLY A 125 -9.67 35.81 -9.59
CA GLY A 125 -10.16 37.12 -10.02
C GLY A 125 -10.60 37.09 -11.49
N PRO A 126 -11.55 37.95 -11.91
CA PRO A 126 -11.90 38.11 -13.31
C PRO A 126 -10.71 38.70 -14.08
N GLY A 127 -10.01 37.84 -14.85
CA GLY A 127 -8.85 38.27 -15.64
C GLY A 127 -7.76 37.23 -15.87
N TRP A 128 -7.89 36.03 -15.30
CA TRP A 128 -6.98 34.93 -15.55
C TRP A 128 -7.58 33.95 -16.56
N GLY A 129 -7.66 34.39 -17.82
CA GLY A 129 -7.80 33.47 -18.94
C GLY A 129 -6.42 32.97 -19.38
N PRO A 130 -6.31 31.82 -20.12
CA PRO A 130 -5.04 31.31 -20.64
C PRO A 130 -4.59 32.18 -21.82
N GLY A 131 -4.08 33.38 -21.52
CA GLY A 131 -3.51 34.30 -22.48
C GLY A 131 -2.14 34.73 -21.99
N TRP A 132 -1.10 34.11 -22.51
CA TRP A 132 0.28 34.56 -22.36
C TRP A 132 0.45 35.90 -23.10
N GLY A 133 0.20 37.03 -22.42
CA GLY A 133 0.47 38.34 -22.94
C GLY A 133 1.46 39.08 -22.04
N TRP A 134 2.74 39.06 -22.39
CA TRP A 134 3.71 40.03 -21.92
C TRP A 134 3.30 41.40 -22.49
N GLY A 135 2.55 42.15 -21.69
CA GLY A 135 2.17 43.52 -22.02
C GLY A 135 1.94 44.27 -20.73
N GLY A 136 3.01 44.80 -20.16
CA GLY A 136 2.92 45.78 -19.08
C GLY A 136 2.18 47.04 -19.54
N GLY A 137 0.90 47.10 -19.30
CA GLY A 137 0.08 48.26 -19.49
C GLY A 137 -0.52 48.69 -18.17
N TRP A 138 0.06 49.65 -17.53
CA TRP A 138 -0.60 50.41 -16.48
C TRP A 138 -1.77 51.21 -17.12
N GLY A 139 -2.84 50.50 -17.43
CA GLY A 139 -4.09 51.16 -17.86
C GLY A 139 -4.84 51.70 -16.67
N PRO A 140 -5.51 52.89 -16.79
CA PRO A 140 -6.23 53.52 -15.70
C PRO A 140 -7.56 52.86 -15.34
N GLY A 141 -7.56 51.52 -15.15
CA GLY A 141 -8.76 50.73 -14.83
C GLY A 141 -8.69 49.92 -13.53
N TRP A 142 -7.54 49.82 -12.90
CA TRP A 142 -7.33 48.95 -11.76
C TRP A 142 -7.43 49.61 -10.39
N GLY A 143 -7.78 50.88 -10.30
CA GLY A 143 -7.91 51.64 -9.05
C GLY A 143 -9.29 52.18 -8.75
N GLY A 144 -10.32 51.83 -9.55
CA GLY A 144 -11.66 52.35 -9.35
C GLY A 144 -12.57 51.46 -8.52
N PHE A 145 -13.65 52.04 -7.98
CA PHE A 145 -14.71 51.33 -7.24
C PHE A 145 -15.24 50.09 -7.94
N ALA A 146 -15.31 50.07 -9.28
CA ALA A 146 -15.75 48.92 -10.05
C ALA A 146 -14.76 47.73 -9.97
N GLY A 147 -13.44 47.97 -9.95
CA GLY A 147 -12.44 46.94 -9.76
C GLY A 147 -12.50 46.34 -8.34
N TYR A 148 -12.69 47.20 -7.34
CA TYR A 148 -12.86 46.77 -5.97
C TYR A 148 -14.17 45.99 -5.76
N HIS A 149 -15.29 46.46 -6.34
CA HIS A 149 -16.58 45.79 -6.30
C HIS A 149 -16.55 44.43 -7.00
N ASN A 150 -15.90 44.35 -8.17
CA ASN A 150 -15.78 43.07 -8.89
C ASN A 150 -14.83 42.06 -8.19
N ALA A 151 -13.84 42.55 -7.46
CA ALA A 151 -12.98 41.67 -6.63
C ALA A 151 -13.76 40.99 -5.49
N MET A 152 -14.85 41.59 -5.01
CA MET A 152 -15.73 40.99 -4.01
C MET A 152 -16.54 39.81 -4.55
N TRP A 153 -16.71 39.71 -5.88
CA TRP A 153 -17.38 38.57 -6.57
C TRP A 153 -16.40 37.57 -7.11
N ALA A 154 -15.11 37.68 -6.79
CA ALA A 154 -14.13 36.66 -7.11
C ALA A 154 -14.47 35.37 -6.37
N THR A 155 -14.62 34.29 -7.12
CA THR A 155 -14.86 32.97 -6.53
C THR A 155 -13.61 32.55 -5.77
N SER A 156 -13.65 32.58 -4.46
CA SER A 156 -12.59 32.01 -3.63
C SER A 156 -12.80 30.50 -3.47
N ILE A 157 -11.82 29.74 -3.87
CA ILE A 157 -11.77 28.31 -3.53
C ILE A 157 -11.17 28.24 -2.12
N PRO A 158 -11.95 27.79 -1.12
CA PRO A 158 -11.42 27.70 0.25
C PRO A 158 -10.24 26.73 0.30
N PRO A 159 -9.31 26.90 1.24
CA PRO A 159 -8.24 25.93 1.49
C PRO A 159 -8.85 24.56 1.73
N GLN A 160 -8.36 23.56 1.01
CA GLN A 160 -8.79 22.19 1.22
C GLN A 160 -7.81 21.49 2.16
N VAL A 161 -8.33 20.96 3.26
CA VAL A 161 -7.57 20.16 4.19
C VAL A 161 -7.89 18.69 3.89
N THR A 162 -6.89 17.97 3.38
CA THR A 162 -6.98 16.54 3.15
C THR A 162 -6.16 15.83 4.22
N THR A 163 -6.79 14.93 4.95
CA THR A 163 -6.12 14.10 5.95
C THR A 163 -5.91 12.70 5.38
N THR A 164 -4.66 12.26 5.31
CA THR A 164 -4.29 10.91 4.91
C THR A 164 -3.65 10.21 6.09
N GLN A 165 -4.10 8.99 6.41
CA GLN A 165 -3.45 8.15 7.39
C GLN A 165 -2.52 7.18 6.66
N ASN A 166 -1.29 7.05 7.18
CA ASN A 166 -0.31 6.09 6.72
C ASN A 166 -0.12 5.02 7.79
N VAL A 167 -0.30 3.77 7.38
CA VAL A 167 -0.10 2.59 8.23
C VAL A 167 1.27 2.01 7.91
N HIS A 168 2.16 2.00 8.88
CA HIS A 168 3.48 1.39 8.78
C HIS A 168 3.42 -0.03 9.35
N ALA A 169 3.84 -1.00 8.54
CA ALA A 169 3.84 -2.40 8.93
C ALA A 169 5.24 -3.03 8.77
N ASP A 170 5.53 -3.99 9.65
CA ASP A 170 6.75 -4.81 9.64
C ASP A 170 6.34 -6.28 9.47
N THR A 171 6.88 -6.93 8.47
CA THR A 171 6.65 -8.36 8.20
C THR A 171 7.97 -9.10 8.27
N ARG A 172 8.01 -10.18 9.03
CA ARG A 172 9.19 -11.03 9.18
C ARG A 172 8.87 -12.48 8.98
N VAL A 173 9.81 -13.20 8.39
CA VAL A 173 9.80 -14.65 8.28
C VAL A 173 10.89 -15.21 9.17
N PHE A 174 10.49 -16.13 10.05
CA PHE A 174 11.35 -16.79 11.02
C PHE A 174 11.49 -18.28 10.69
N ASP A 175 12.65 -18.83 10.95
CA ASP A 175 12.84 -20.27 11.05
C ASP A 175 12.18 -20.78 12.34
N ALA A 176 11.37 -21.84 12.23
CA ALA A 176 10.64 -22.40 13.37
C ALA A 176 11.56 -23.16 14.37
N ALA A 177 12.73 -23.60 13.95
CA ALA A 177 13.63 -24.41 14.78
C ALA A 177 14.46 -23.55 15.74
N ASN A 178 14.97 -22.40 15.25
CA ASN A 178 15.91 -21.55 16.00
C ASN A 178 15.43 -20.12 16.20
N ALA A 179 14.28 -19.76 15.63
CA ALA A 179 13.69 -18.42 15.64
C ALA A 179 14.54 -17.33 14.95
N ASP A 180 15.49 -17.74 14.09
CA ASP A 180 16.27 -16.80 13.29
C ASP A 180 15.38 -16.08 12.28
N VAL A 181 15.63 -14.77 12.09
CA VAL A 181 15.01 -14.01 11.01
C VAL A 181 15.66 -14.38 9.70
N LEU A 182 14.87 -14.82 8.75
CA LEU A 182 15.32 -15.21 7.40
C LEU A 182 15.05 -14.11 6.37
N TRP A 183 13.96 -13.38 6.54
CA TRP A 183 13.53 -12.31 5.66
C TRP A 183 12.70 -11.29 6.43
N SER A 184 12.81 -10.03 6.05
CA SER A 184 11.94 -8.98 6.59
C SER A 184 11.67 -7.87 5.59
N ALA A 185 10.51 -7.22 5.74
CA ALA A 185 10.14 -6.04 4.97
C ALA A 185 9.38 -5.04 5.84
N ALA A 186 9.71 -3.77 5.65
CA ALA A 186 8.95 -2.64 6.18
C ALA A 186 8.17 -1.98 5.04
N THR A 187 6.92 -1.63 5.29
CA THR A 187 6.01 -1.06 4.29
C THR A 187 5.20 0.09 4.86
N THR A 188 4.83 1.01 3.98
CA THR A 188 3.88 2.09 4.27
C THR A 188 2.66 1.96 3.38
N THR A 189 1.47 1.97 3.98
CA THR A 189 0.18 1.92 3.29
C THR A 189 -0.60 3.21 3.56
N ALA A 190 -0.88 3.99 2.52
CA ALA A 190 -1.76 5.15 2.59
C ALA A 190 -3.22 4.69 2.54
N THR A 191 -4.00 5.01 3.58
CA THR A 191 -5.38 4.50 3.67
C THR A 191 -6.33 5.18 2.69
N GLY A 192 -6.19 6.49 2.46
CA GLY A 192 -6.96 7.24 1.46
C GLY A 192 -8.44 6.88 1.40
N TYR A 193 -8.96 6.68 0.19
CA TYR A 193 -10.35 6.27 -0.09
C TYR A 193 -10.51 4.76 -0.30
N ASN A 194 -9.47 3.95 -0.10
CA ASN A 194 -9.53 2.52 -0.31
C ASN A 194 -10.21 1.81 0.87
N SER A 195 -10.95 0.74 0.58
CA SER A 195 -11.47 -0.14 1.63
C SER A 195 -10.34 -0.92 2.30
N VAL A 196 -10.55 -1.34 3.55
CA VAL A 196 -9.57 -2.17 4.29
C VAL A 196 -9.18 -3.42 3.50
N THR A 197 -10.14 -4.08 2.84
CA THR A 197 -9.90 -5.26 2.02
C THR A 197 -8.98 -4.96 0.84
N GLN A 198 -9.18 -3.83 0.14
CA GLN A 198 -8.31 -3.41 -0.97
C GLN A 198 -6.89 -3.12 -0.49
N LEU A 199 -6.75 -2.48 0.68
CA LEU A 199 -5.43 -2.21 1.28
C LEU A 199 -4.71 -3.52 1.64
N ILE A 200 -5.44 -4.49 2.21
CA ILE A 200 -4.90 -5.82 2.51
C ILE A 200 -4.45 -6.52 1.22
N ASP A 201 -5.25 -6.49 0.16
CA ASP A 201 -4.90 -7.14 -1.11
C ASP A 201 -3.64 -6.54 -1.73
N GLN A 202 -3.49 -5.20 -1.74
CA GLN A 202 -2.29 -4.52 -2.23
C GLN A 202 -1.05 -4.84 -1.39
N PHE A 203 -1.20 -4.84 -0.06
CA PHE A 203 -0.15 -5.23 0.86
C PHE A 203 0.32 -6.67 0.60
N VAL A 204 -0.61 -7.62 0.52
CA VAL A 204 -0.32 -9.04 0.28
C VAL A 204 0.40 -9.23 -1.05
N GLN A 205 -0.07 -8.59 -2.12
CA GLN A 205 0.59 -8.64 -3.43
C GLN A 205 2.02 -8.12 -3.38
N LEU A 206 2.25 -6.99 -2.69
CA LEU A 206 3.59 -6.41 -2.54
C LEU A 206 4.52 -7.36 -1.79
N ILE A 207 4.11 -7.88 -0.64
CA ILE A 207 4.92 -8.79 0.18
C ILE A 207 5.28 -10.05 -0.60
N VAL A 208 4.29 -10.74 -1.17
CA VAL A 208 4.53 -12.01 -1.89
C VAL A 208 5.40 -11.78 -3.13
N SER A 209 5.14 -10.73 -3.92
CA SER A 209 5.97 -10.41 -5.09
C SER A 209 7.42 -10.05 -4.70
N THR A 210 7.61 -9.38 -3.57
CA THR A 210 8.95 -9.09 -3.03
C THR A 210 9.67 -10.36 -2.62
N MET A 211 9.00 -11.28 -1.90
CA MET A 211 9.60 -12.57 -1.51
C MET A 211 9.99 -13.44 -2.72
N VAL A 212 9.17 -13.44 -3.79
CA VAL A 212 9.50 -14.11 -5.06
C VAL A 212 10.73 -13.46 -5.71
N LYS A 213 10.77 -12.12 -5.77
CA LYS A 213 11.90 -11.37 -6.33
C LYS A 213 13.20 -11.63 -5.57
N ASP A 214 13.12 -11.75 -4.25
CA ASP A 214 14.27 -12.04 -3.38
C ASP A 214 14.68 -13.53 -3.43
N GLY A 215 13.88 -14.38 -4.09
CA GLY A 215 14.16 -15.81 -4.26
C GLY A 215 14.00 -16.62 -3.00
N VAL A 216 13.27 -16.13 -1.99
CA VAL A 216 13.04 -16.87 -0.73
C VAL A 216 11.83 -17.80 -0.80
N ILE A 217 10.91 -17.57 -1.76
CA ILE A 217 9.78 -18.45 -2.10
C ILE A 217 9.73 -18.77 -3.58
#